data_45ef47dc58844d463b7c816d2ee6378c
#
_entry.id   45ef47dc58844d463b7c816d2ee6378c
#
_cell.length_a   1.000
_cell.length_b   1.000
_cell.length_c   1.000
_cell.angle_alpha   90.00
_cell.angle_beta   90.00
_cell.angle_gamma   90.00
#
_symmetry.space_group_name_H-M   'P 1'
#
loop_
_entity.id
_entity.type
_entity.pdbx_description
1 polymer ?
#
loop_
_entity_poly.entity_id
_entity_poly.type
_entity_poly.pdbx_seq_one_letter_code
_entity_poly.pdbx_strand_id
1 'polypeptide(L)' 'MKKTETGKGVIPVWKRYALTITEASDYYHIGENKLRVIAEEHPQAEFIIMNGNRILLKRQKFEEFLDNATVV' A
#
# COMPACT_ATOMS: atom_id res chain seq x y z
N MET A 1 1.17 19.18 7.41
CA MET A 1 1.52 18.69 7.27
C MET A 1 2.10 18.47 7.51
N LYS A 2 2.22 18.17 7.43
CA LYS A 2 2.84 17.73 7.47
C LYS A 2 3.69 17.33 7.53
N LYS A 3 3.96 17.16 7.62
CA LYS A 3 4.69 16.64 7.55
C LYS A 3 5.54 16.38 7.47
N THR A 4 5.89 16.14 7.43
CA THR A 4 6.61 15.71 7.18
C THR A 4 7.49 15.57 7.11
N GLU A 5 7.83 15.33 6.95
CA GLU A 5 8.80 15.12 6.73
C GLU A 5 9.79 15.50 6.65
N THR A 6 10.02 15.42 7.16
CA THR A 6 11.13 15.85 7.17
C THR A 6 12.01 15.70 6.07
N GLY A 7 11.77 15.46 5.18
CA GLY A 7 12.39 15.47 3.96
C GLY A 7 13.66 14.73 3.71
N LYS A 8 14.56 14.80 4.59
CA LYS A 8 15.87 14.24 4.35
C LYS A 8 15.78 12.73 4.23
N GLY A 9 16.15 12.18 3.10
CA GLY A 9 16.11 10.76 2.87
C GLY A 9 14.72 10.19 2.65
N VAL A 10 13.71 11.05 2.62
CA VAL A 10 12.34 10.60 2.41
C VAL A 10 12.09 10.41 0.93
N ILE A 11 11.59 9.23 0.58
CA ILE A 11 11.24 8.92 -0.80
C ILE A 11 9.77 9.20 -0.99
N PRO A 12 9.40 10.00 -2.00
CA PRO A 12 7.98 10.24 -2.27
C PRO A 12 7.24 8.94 -2.50
N VAL A 13 5.96 8.89 -2.09
CA VAL A 13 5.17 7.67 -2.15
C VAL A 13 5.15 7.07 -3.54
N TRP A 14 5.00 7.89 -4.57
CA TRP A 14 4.90 7.40 -5.94
C TRP A 14 6.20 6.80 -6.47
N LYS A 15 7.30 6.96 -5.71
CA LYS A 15 8.59 6.36 -6.07
C LYS A 15 8.95 5.18 -5.20
N ARG A 16 8.13 4.85 -4.21
CA ARG A 16 8.45 3.75 -3.31
C ARG A 16 8.11 2.42 -3.95
N TYR A 17 8.92 1.42 -3.63
CA TYR A 17 8.68 0.06 -4.08
C TYR A 17 7.46 -0.53 -3.39
N ALA A 18 7.33 -0.27 -2.09
CA ALA A 18 6.23 -0.83 -1.31
C ALA A 18 5.72 0.21 -0.32
N LEU A 19 4.45 0.08 0.05
CA LEU A 19 3.77 0.99 0.94
C LEU A 19 3.25 0.24 2.15
N THR A 20 3.22 0.91 3.31
CA THR A 20 2.49 0.39 4.46
C THR A 20 0.99 0.55 4.18
N ILE A 21 0.18 -0.10 5.01
CA ILE A 21 -1.28 0.04 4.89
C ILE A 21 -1.69 1.50 5.04
N THR A 22 -1.12 2.20 6.01
CA THR A 22 -1.43 3.61 6.23
C THR A 22 -1.07 4.47 5.02
N GLU A 23 0.13 4.24 4.46
CA GLU A 23 0.56 5.00 3.28
C GLU A 23 -0.32 4.70 2.08
N ALA A 24 -0.69 3.43 1.89
CA ALA A 24 -1.54 3.04 0.78
C ALA A 24 -2.94 3.63 0.92
N SER A 25 -3.47 3.63 2.15
CA SER A 25 -4.78 4.22 2.40
C SER A 25 -4.80 5.68 1.98
N ASP A 26 -3.75 6.40 2.34
CA ASP A 26 -3.64 7.81 2.04
C ASP A 26 -3.46 8.05 0.54
N TYR A 27 -2.62 7.24 -0.09
CA TYR A 27 -2.27 7.43 -1.49
C TYR A 27 -3.40 7.02 -2.44
N TYR A 28 -4.08 5.90 -2.14
CA TYR A 28 -5.13 5.37 -3.01
C TYR A 28 -6.52 5.79 -2.58
N HIS A 29 -6.65 6.46 -1.44
CA HIS A 29 -7.96 6.87 -0.90
C HIS A 29 -8.86 5.67 -0.63
N ILE A 30 -8.26 4.61 -0.13
CA ILE A 30 -8.98 3.39 0.26
C ILE A 30 -8.80 3.23 1.77
N GLY A 31 -9.87 2.98 2.49
CA GLY A 31 -9.79 2.85 3.95
C GLY A 31 -8.83 1.74 4.38
N GLU A 32 -8.17 1.95 5.52
CA GLU A 32 -7.19 0.98 6.02
C GLU A 32 -7.83 -0.38 6.28
N ASN A 33 -9.04 -0.39 6.84
CA ASN A 33 -9.71 -1.66 7.10
C ASN A 33 -9.97 -2.43 5.82
N LYS A 34 -10.38 -1.72 4.77
CA LYS A 34 -10.60 -2.36 3.48
C LYS A 34 -9.30 -2.92 2.91
N LEU A 35 -8.21 -2.17 3.04
CA LEU A 35 -6.92 -2.65 2.56
C LEU A 35 -6.48 -3.90 3.32
N ARG A 36 -6.72 -3.94 4.64
CA ARG A 36 -6.40 -5.12 5.42
C ARG A 36 -7.21 -6.33 4.99
N VAL A 37 -8.50 -6.11 4.70
CA VAL A 37 -9.36 -7.19 4.22
C VAL A 37 -8.84 -7.71 2.88
N ILE A 38 -8.48 -6.81 1.97
CA ILE A 38 -7.91 -7.22 0.68
C ILE A 38 -6.67 -8.07 0.88
N ALA A 39 -5.77 -7.64 1.78
CA ALA A 39 -4.55 -8.38 2.05
C ALA A 39 -4.86 -9.76 2.64
N GLU A 40 -5.84 -9.83 3.54
CA GLU A 40 -6.21 -11.10 4.17
C GLU A 40 -6.85 -12.05 3.18
N GLU A 41 -7.60 -11.52 2.23
CA GLU A 41 -8.26 -12.35 1.23
C GLU A 41 -7.31 -12.82 0.13
N HIS A 42 -6.15 -12.17 0.02
CA HIS A 42 -5.19 -12.49 -1.04
C HIS A 42 -3.79 -12.69 -0.47
N PRO A 43 -3.63 -13.64 0.48
CA PRO A 43 -2.35 -13.78 1.19
C PRO A 43 -1.20 -14.22 0.28
N GLN A 44 -1.50 -14.81 -0.87
CA GLN A 44 -0.48 -15.26 -1.82
C GLN A 44 -0.31 -14.31 -3.00
N ALA A 45 -0.95 -13.15 -2.95
CA ALA A 45 -0.90 -12.22 -4.07
C ALA A 45 0.48 -11.62 -4.23
N GLU A 46 0.84 -11.32 -5.47
CA GLU A 46 2.13 -10.74 -5.79
C GLU A 46 2.36 -9.40 -5.14
N PHE A 47 1.28 -8.68 -4.83
CA PHE A 47 1.42 -7.34 -4.26
C PHE A 47 1.62 -7.35 -2.74
N ILE A 48 1.62 -8.50 -2.10
CA ILE A 48 1.75 -8.60 -0.65
C ILE A 48 3.17 -8.91 -0.24
N ILE A 49 3.70 -8.16 0.73
CA ILE A 49 4.96 -8.49 1.39
C ILE A 49 4.68 -8.56 2.89
N MET A 50 5.06 -9.67 3.51
CA MET A 50 4.98 -9.79 4.96
C MET A 50 6.36 -9.50 5.52
N ASN A 51 6.43 -8.46 6.36
CA ASN A 51 7.67 -8.06 7.00
C ASN A 51 7.44 -8.12 8.51
N GLY A 52 7.70 -9.28 9.09
CA GLY A 52 7.34 -9.52 10.47
C GLY A 52 5.83 -9.49 10.62
N ASN A 53 5.34 -8.64 11.52
CA ASN A 53 3.90 -8.46 11.71
C ASN A 53 3.31 -7.39 10.80
N ARG A 54 4.13 -6.85 9.91
CA ARG A 54 3.74 -5.72 9.11
C ARG A 54 3.41 -6.16 7.69
N ILE A 55 2.30 -5.63 7.17
CA ILE A 55 1.91 -5.89 5.79
C ILE A 55 2.37 -4.71 4.95
N LEU A 56 3.09 -5.02 3.87
CA LEU A 56 3.46 -4.01 2.89
C LEU A 56 2.83 -4.38 1.56
N LEU A 57 2.46 -3.37 0.81
CA LEU A 57 1.88 -3.56 -0.53
C LEU A 57 2.89 -3.10 -1.55
N LYS A 58 3.23 -3.98 -2.50
CA LYS A 58 4.10 -3.60 -3.62
C LYS A 58 3.31 -2.65 -4.49
N ARG A 59 3.75 -1.40 -4.55
CA ARG A 59 2.95 -0.33 -5.14
C ARG A 59 2.50 -0.65 -6.56
N GLN A 60 3.45 -0.99 -7.44
CA GLN A 60 3.10 -1.23 -8.83
C GLN A 60 2.22 -2.46 -9.01
N LYS A 61 2.49 -3.52 -8.27
CA LYS A 61 1.68 -4.73 -8.36
C LYS A 61 0.29 -4.50 -7.81
N PHE A 62 0.17 -3.73 -6.74
CA PHE A 62 -1.14 -3.41 -6.20
C PHE A 62 -1.93 -2.54 -7.18
N GLU A 63 -1.24 -1.64 -7.87
CA GLU A 63 -1.91 -0.82 -8.88
C GLU A 63 -2.44 -1.67 -10.03
N GLU A 64 -1.70 -2.72 -10.42
CA GLU A 64 -2.20 -3.67 -11.42
C GLU A 64 -3.46 -4.38 -10.92
N PHE A 65 -3.47 -4.75 -9.65
CA PHE A 65 -4.66 -5.36 -9.04
C PHE A 65 -5.84 -4.39 -9.10
N LEU A 66 -5.62 -3.13 -8.74
CA LEU A 66 -6.68 -2.12 -8.79
C LEU A 66 -7.16 -1.87 -10.21
N ASP A 67 -6.25 -1.89 -11.17
CA ASP A 67 -6.60 -1.66 -12.58
C ASP A 67 -7.56 -2.73 -13.08
N ASN A 68 -7.49 -3.92 -12.54
CA ASN A 68 -8.33 -5.03 -12.94
C ASN A 68 -9.58 -5.17 -12.08
N ALA A 69 -9.69 -4.37 -11.04
CA ALA A 69 -10.84 -4.44 -10.12
C ALA A 69 -11.91 -3.48 -10.57
N THR A 70 -13.17 -3.94 -10.56
CA THR A 70 -14.31 -3.08 -10.85
C THR A 70 -14.78 -2.39 -9.59
N VAL A 71 -14.67 -3.09 -8.47
CA VAL A 71 -15.09 -2.58 -7.16
C VAL A 71 -14.03 -2.99 -6.14
N VAL A 72 -13.71 -2.08 -5.28
CA VAL A 72 -12.75 -2.35 -4.22
C VAL A 72 -13.36 -2.10 -2.86
#